data_ded9d71e06705235795c639c208be0f5
#
_entry.id   ded9d71e06705235795c639c208be0f5
#
_cell.length_a   1.000
_cell.length_b   1.000
_cell.length_c   1.000
_cell.angle_alpha   90.00
_cell.angle_beta   90.00
_cell.angle_gamma   90.00
#
_symmetry.space_group_name_H-M   'P 1'
#
loop_
_entity.id
_entity.type
_entity.pdbx_description
1 polymer ?
#
loop_
_entity_poly.entity_id
_entity_poly.type
_entity_poly.pdbx_seq_one_letter_code
_entity_poly.pdbx_strand_id
1 'polypeptide(L)'
;MRESLALSAPTVMIRCMMRILHLADVHLGASFASFGPHAGERSEAVLKAFRNLPEVAREHEVHAVLVAGDLFDSPRPDERNAAEAREVIRQLLEVAPAVFLVPGNHDPLVIPGPYADIPETAHVFSAPVPGEAVSVDTEAGPLHVYGFAYDFAHEPDPLARFRRADAEGVHVALVHGAVRDAPHWSGGDSLRLSHDELSTLGVDYIALGDYHRFRPPSEFAADGSVPACYCGSFAALDHTETGPRGVVLVEVSPDSPPVVRLLPSGVPPLQALADLDVSTCSDDLEVVEKVAGLVEVGSLPVVTLSGQTEFAVDPERVEAGLAARFPFARVRDRTRHYDSDRLAELSSRDDVVGHLARLGLDRIRAASDEVEEGLRERALRKALRAMGVT
;
A
#
# COMPACT_ATOMS: atom_id res chain seq x y z
N MET A 1 -19.20 -47.48 -53.79
CA MET A 1 -19.17 -46.13 -53.12
C MET A 1 -19.00 -46.32 -51.64
N ARG A 2 -17.82 -46.04 -51.15
CA ARG A 2 -17.58 -45.98 -49.65
C ARG A 2 -17.37 -44.50 -49.31
N GLU A 3 -18.34 -43.91 -48.64
CA GLU A 3 -18.19 -42.58 -48.10
C GLU A 3 -17.26 -42.64 -46.88
N SER A 4 -16.15 -41.92 -46.99
CA SER A 4 -15.20 -41.69 -45.87
C SER A 4 -15.73 -40.53 -45.05
N LEU A 5 -16.30 -40.82 -43.86
CA LEU A 5 -16.59 -39.86 -42.84
C LEU A 5 -15.25 -39.46 -42.16
N ALA A 6 -14.71 -38.32 -42.58
CA ALA A 6 -13.63 -37.69 -41.86
C ALA A 6 -14.17 -37.07 -40.57
N LEU A 7 -13.97 -37.74 -39.44
CA LEU A 7 -14.14 -37.19 -38.12
C LEU A 7 -13.06 -36.12 -37.90
N SER A 8 -13.44 -34.86 -37.99
CA SER A 8 -12.59 -33.77 -37.50
C SER A 8 -12.45 -33.89 -35.99
N ALA A 9 -11.24 -34.20 -35.52
CA ALA A 9 -10.94 -34.15 -34.09
C ALA A 9 -11.15 -32.71 -33.61
N PRO A 10 -11.76 -32.48 -32.44
CA PRO A 10 -11.85 -31.14 -31.90
C PRO A 10 -10.43 -30.64 -31.65
N THR A 11 -10.07 -29.54 -32.28
CA THR A 11 -8.86 -28.78 -31.95
C THR A 11 -9.05 -28.28 -30.53
N VAL A 12 -8.40 -28.93 -29.58
CA VAL A 12 -8.28 -28.37 -28.23
C VAL A 12 -7.44 -27.12 -28.37
N MET A 13 -8.08 -25.98 -28.51
CA MET A 13 -7.40 -24.70 -28.32
C MET A 13 -6.91 -24.68 -26.87
N ILE A 14 -5.61 -24.83 -26.66
CA ILE A 14 -4.98 -24.51 -25.39
C ILE A 14 -5.23 -22.99 -25.21
N ARG A 15 -6.27 -22.61 -24.46
CA ARG A 15 -6.50 -21.22 -24.11
C ARG A 15 -5.30 -20.80 -23.27
N CYS A 16 -4.48 -19.91 -23.80
CA CYS A 16 -3.44 -19.25 -23.02
C CYS A 16 -4.09 -18.47 -21.87
N MET A 17 -3.56 -18.62 -20.67
CA MET A 17 -3.96 -17.78 -19.53
C MET A 17 -3.64 -16.31 -19.87
N MET A 18 -4.61 -15.42 -19.68
CA MET A 18 -4.38 -13.99 -19.85
C MET A 18 -3.58 -13.47 -18.66
N ARG A 19 -2.46 -12.81 -18.93
CA ARG A 19 -1.60 -12.19 -17.93
C ARG A 19 -1.85 -10.69 -17.91
N ILE A 20 -2.17 -10.17 -16.74
CA ILE A 20 -2.49 -8.76 -16.53
C ILE A 20 -1.59 -8.22 -15.43
N LEU A 21 -1.02 -7.04 -15.63
CA LEU A 21 -0.33 -6.29 -14.57
C LEU A 21 -1.32 -5.30 -13.97
N HIS A 22 -1.63 -5.46 -12.68
CA HIS A 22 -2.55 -4.61 -11.94
C HIS A 22 -1.78 -3.79 -10.90
N LEU A 23 -1.92 -2.48 -10.96
CA LEU A 23 -1.37 -1.53 -10.01
C LEU A 23 -2.40 -0.46 -9.66
N ALA A 24 -2.23 0.18 -8.50
CA ALA A 24 -2.99 1.32 -8.02
C ALA A 24 -2.15 2.11 -7.01
N ASP A 25 -2.68 3.22 -6.54
CA ASP A 25 -2.17 3.96 -5.39
C ASP A 25 -0.66 4.23 -5.50
N VAL A 26 -0.22 4.70 -6.68
CA VAL A 26 1.18 5.05 -6.95
C VAL A 26 1.54 6.38 -6.30
N HIS A 27 0.58 7.32 -6.28
CA HIS A 27 0.69 8.64 -5.70
C HIS A 27 1.94 9.39 -6.17
N LEU A 28 2.15 9.49 -7.48
CA LEU A 28 3.22 10.30 -8.03
C LEU A 28 3.08 11.76 -7.56
N GLY A 29 4.13 12.28 -6.95
CA GLY A 29 4.11 13.61 -6.35
C GLY A 29 3.78 13.65 -4.86
N ALA A 30 3.57 12.49 -4.21
CA ALA A 30 3.40 12.42 -2.76
C ALA A 30 4.57 13.06 -2.01
N SER A 31 4.27 13.72 -0.91
CA SER A 31 5.28 14.47 -0.14
C SER A 31 6.19 13.57 0.71
N PHE A 32 5.75 12.35 1.04
CA PHE A 32 6.44 11.42 1.95
C PHE A 32 6.88 12.05 3.27
N ALA A 33 6.12 13.03 3.79
CA ALA A 33 6.49 13.86 4.93
C ALA A 33 6.83 13.06 6.20
N SER A 34 6.21 11.90 6.40
CA SER A 34 6.46 11.02 7.55
C SER A 34 7.87 10.40 7.56
N PHE A 35 8.58 10.42 6.42
CA PHE A 35 9.96 9.98 6.31
C PHE A 35 10.97 11.08 6.65
N GLY A 36 10.52 12.30 6.98
CA GLY A 36 11.35 13.41 7.41
C GLY A 36 12.44 13.78 6.39
N PRO A 37 13.74 13.80 6.78
CA PRO A 37 14.84 14.15 5.86
C PRO A 37 14.95 13.20 4.65
N HIS A 38 14.44 11.99 4.73
CA HIS A 38 14.51 10.96 3.68
C HIS A 38 13.34 11.01 2.68
N ALA A 39 12.42 11.99 2.82
CA ALA A 39 11.26 12.14 1.94
C ALA A 39 11.63 12.26 0.46
N GLY A 40 12.67 13.04 0.14
CA GLY A 40 13.15 13.21 -1.24
C GLY A 40 13.74 11.91 -1.82
N GLU A 41 14.52 11.18 -1.04
CA GLU A 41 15.09 9.88 -1.45
C GLU A 41 13.97 8.86 -1.71
N ARG A 42 12.93 8.88 -0.87
CA ARG A 42 11.76 8.02 -1.02
C ARG A 42 11.02 8.32 -2.31
N SER A 43 10.76 9.60 -2.60
CA SER A 43 10.12 10.05 -3.84
C SER A 43 10.90 9.61 -5.09
N GLU A 44 12.22 9.79 -5.09
CA GLU A 44 13.07 9.34 -6.21
C GLU A 44 13.09 7.82 -6.36
N ALA A 45 13.06 7.06 -5.25
CA ALA A 45 12.99 5.61 -5.29
C ALA A 45 11.67 5.12 -5.91
N VAL A 46 10.54 5.76 -5.55
CA VAL A 46 9.23 5.48 -6.16
C VAL A 46 9.24 5.78 -7.64
N LEU A 47 9.74 6.94 -8.05
CA LEU A 47 9.80 7.34 -9.44
C LEU A 47 10.70 6.41 -10.27
N LYS A 48 11.84 6.01 -9.72
CA LYS A 48 12.74 5.03 -10.35
C LYS A 48 12.07 3.67 -10.54
N ALA A 49 11.36 3.20 -9.52
CA ALA A 49 10.64 1.93 -9.57
C ALA A 49 9.48 2.00 -10.58
N PHE A 50 8.76 3.11 -10.64
CA PHE A 50 7.69 3.34 -11.61
C PHE A 50 8.20 3.32 -13.06
N ARG A 51 9.36 3.93 -13.34
CA ARG A 51 10.03 3.86 -14.65
C ARG A 51 10.40 2.43 -15.07
N ASN A 52 10.53 1.51 -14.13
CA ASN A 52 10.87 0.11 -14.42
C ASN A 52 9.65 -0.75 -14.79
N LEU A 53 8.42 -0.24 -14.67
CA LEU A 53 7.20 -1.02 -14.97
C LEU A 53 7.16 -1.62 -16.38
N PRO A 54 7.61 -0.93 -17.45
CA PRO A 54 7.65 -1.52 -18.78
C PRO A 54 8.54 -2.77 -18.87
N GLU A 55 9.64 -2.82 -18.11
CA GLU A 55 10.50 -4.00 -18.06
C GLU A 55 9.83 -5.14 -17.30
N VAL A 56 9.17 -4.85 -16.18
CA VAL A 56 8.34 -5.84 -15.45
C VAL A 56 7.25 -6.39 -16.35
N ALA A 57 6.55 -5.54 -17.11
CA ALA A 57 5.52 -5.96 -18.06
C ALA A 57 6.09 -6.88 -19.16
N ARG A 58 7.26 -6.56 -19.67
CA ARG A 58 7.96 -7.37 -20.70
C ARG A 58 8.42 -8.72 -20.15
N GLU A 59 9.05 -8.73 -18.96
CA GLU A 59 9.55 -9.95 -18.31
C GLU A 59 8.43 -10.97 -18.09
N HIS A 60 7.24 -10.48 -17.73
CA HIS A 60 6.08 -11.33 -17.48
C HIS A 60 5.17 -11.50 -18.69
N GLU A 61 5.54 -10.96 -19.86
CA GLU A 61 4.77 -11.06 -21.12
C GLU A 61 3.29 -10.74 -20.89
N VAL A 62 3.00 -9.59 -20.27
CA VAL A 62 1.62 -9.23 -19.93
C VAL A 62 0.83 -8.80 -21.16
N HIS A 63 -0.45 -9.15 -21.20
CA HIS A 63 -1.36 -8.82 -22.29
C HIS A 63 -2.10 -7.49 -22.07
N ALA A 64 -2.18 -7.04 -20.82
CA ALA A 64 -2.77 -5.74 -20.45
C ALA A 64 -2.19 -5.21 -19.14
N VAL A 65 -2.29 -3.88 -18.97
CA VAL A 65 -1.97 -3.19 -17.73
C VAL A 65 -3.21 -2.47 -17.23
N LEU A 66 -3.52 -2.63 -15.94
CA LEU A 66 -4.63 -1.98 -15.27
C LEU A 66 -4.10 -1.04 -14.18
N VAL A 67 -4.51 0.22 -14.21
CA VAL A 67 -4.23 1.23 -13.18
C VAL A 67 -5.54 1.56 -12.47
N ALA A 68 -5.70 1.03 -11.25
CA ALA A 68 -6.93 1.12 -10.50
C ALA A 68 -6.99 2.39 -9.61
N GLY A 69 -6.68 3.55 -10.17
CA GLY A 69 -6.79 4.87 -9.55
C GLY A 69 -5.57 5.31 -8.76
N ASP A 70 -5.59 6.56 -8.35
CA ASP A 70 -4.55 7.24 -7.56
C ASP A 70 -3.14 7.07 -8.14
N LEU A 71 -3.04 7.29 -9.47
CA LEU A 71 -1.76 7.38 -10.15
C LEU A 71 -0.97 8.60 -9.65
N PHE A 72 -1.66 9.71 -9.41
CA PHE A 72 -1.11 10.95 -8.87
C PHE A 72 -1.65 11.24 -7.47
N ASP A 73 -0.82 11.89 -6.64
CA ASP A 73 -1.21 12.31 -5.28
C ASP A 73 -2.11 13.57 -5.27
N SER A 74 -2.35 14.15 -6.41
CA SER A 74 -3.09 15.42 -6.55
C SER A 74 -3.79 15.51 -7.89
N PRO A 75 -4.99 16.15 -7.95
CA PRO A 75 -5.66 16.44 -9.22
C PRO A 75 -4.86 17.42 -10.11
N ARG A 76 -3.79 18.00 -9.59
CA ARG A 76 -2.87 18.88 -10.31
C ARG A 76 -1.42 18.48 -10.05
N PRO A 77 -0.96 17.37 -10.63
CA PRO A 77 0.42 16.95 -10.49
C PRO A 77 1.37 18.01 -11.09
N ASP A 78 2.58 18.09 -10.58
CA ASP A 78 3.61 18.90 -11.21
C ASP A 78 4.00 18.32 -12.59
N GLU A 79 4.57 19.17 -13.45
CA GLU A 79 4.90 18.78 -14.83
C GLU A 79 5.91 17.63 -14.90
N ARG A 80 6.81 17.49 -13.92
CA ARG A 80 7.77 16.39 -13.87
C ARG A 80 7.04 15.07 -13.71
N ASN A 81 6.16 14.95 -12.70
CA ASN A 81 5.41 13.74 -12.42
C ASN A 81 4.43 13.39 -13.55
N ALA A 82 3.78 14.42 -14.14
CA ALA A 82 2.92 14.23 -15.29
C ALA A 82 3.70 13.72 -16.52
N ALA A 83 4.87 14.29 -16.81
CA ALA A 83 5.72 13.84 -17.93
C ALA A 83 6.23 12.41 -17.73
N GLU A 84 6.62 12.04 -16.50
CA GLU A 84 7.04 10.67 -16.18
C GLU A 84 5.91 9.66 -16.38
N ALA A 85 4.70 9.98 -15.92
CA ALA A 85 3.55 9.11 -16.11
C ALA A 85 3.25 8.89 -17.61
N ARG A 86 3.25 9.97 -18.42
CA ARG A 86 3.05 9.89 -19.86
C ARG A 86 4.10 8.99 -20.53
N GLU A 87 5.36 9.16 -20.16
CA GLU A 87 6.47 8.40 -20.75
C GLU A 87 6.39 6.91 -20.37
N VAL A 88 6.12 6.59 -19.12
CA VAL A 88 5.97 5.20 -18.67
C VAL A 88 4.77 4.53 -19.33
N ILE A 89 3.62 5.22 -19.42
CA ILE A 89 2.44 4.68 -20.11
C ILE A 89 2.72 4.47 -21.60
N ARG A 90 3.43 5.39 -22.27
CA ARG A 90 3.84 5.22 -23.66
C ARG A 90 4.70 3.97 -23.84
N GLN A 91 5.67 3.74 -22.95
CA GLN A 91 6.53 2.55 -22.98
C GLN A 91 5.76 1.27 -22.65
N LEU A 92 4.78 1.31 -21.75
CA LEU A 92 3.90 0.18 -21.46
C LEU A 92 3.10 -0.24 -22.70
N LEU A 93 2.61 0.73 -23.49
CA LEU A 93 1.91 0.47 -24.76
C LEU A 93 2.80 -0.15 -25.84
N GLU A 94 4.13 -0.08 -25.71
CA GLU A 94 5.07 -0.77 -26.63
C GLU A 94 5.24 -2.26 -26.27
N VAL A 95 4.88 -2.66 -25.05
CA VAL A 95 5.12 -4.01 -24.52
C VAL A 95 3.85 -4.75 -24.16
N ALA A 96 2.74 -4.04 -23.93
CA ALA A 96 1.42 -4.62 -23.66
C ALA A 96 0.40 -4.06 -24.67
N PRO A 97 -0.48 -4.91 -25.25
CA PRO A 97 -1.48 -4.47 -26.24
C PRO A 97 -2.43 -3.39 -25.75
N ALA A 98 -2.66 -3.30 -24.43
CA ALA A 98 -3.60 -2.36 -23.85
C ALA A 98 -3.20 -1.88 -22.45
N VAL A 99 -3.46 -0.60 -22.17
CA VAL A 99 -3.32 0.02 -20.86
C VAL A 99 -4.64 0.70 -20.53
N PHE A 100 -5.23 0.33 -19.38
CA PHE A 100 -6.50 0.87 -18.91
C PHE A 100 -6.29 1.60 -17.59
N LEU A 101 -6.92 2.76 -17.42
CA LEU A 101 -6.82 3.58 -16.23
C LEU A 101 -8.20 4.03 -15.77
N VAL A 102 -8.42 4.03 -14.47
CA VAL A 102 -9.52 4.76 -13.83
C VAL A 102 -8.94 5.83 -12.93
N PRO A 103 -9.49 7.04 -12.88
CA PRO A 103 -9.17 8.03 -11.86
C PRO A 103 -9.58 7.57 -10.46
N GLY A 104 -8.80 7.97 -9.45
CA GLY A 104 -9.13 7.76 -8.05
C GLY A 104 -9.60 9.04 -7.36
N ASN A 105 -9.63 9.04 -6.03
CA ASN A 105 -10.09 10.19 -5.25
C ASN A 105 -9.00 11.27 -5.09
N HIS A 106 -7.71 10.93 -5.16
CA HIS A 106 -6.62 11.90 -5.17
C HIS A 106 -6.43 12.57 -6.54
N ASP A 107 -6.73 11.87 -7.61
CA ASP A 107 -6.55 12.34 -8.98
C ASP A 107 -7.84 12.26 -9.82
N PRO A 108 -8.99 12.75 -9.29
CA PRO A 108 -10.28 12.64 -9.96
C PRO A 108 -10.25 13.32 -11.32
N LEU A 109 -11.13 12.88 -12.21
CA LEU A 109 -11.25 13.45 -13.55
C LEU A 109 -11.75 14.89 -13.50
N VAL A 110 -10.83 15.85 -13.63
CA VAL A 110 -11.12 17.27 -13.79
C VAL A 110 -10.64 17.75 -15.17
N ILE A 111 -11.18 18.83 -15.71
CA ILE A 111 -10.81 19.32 -17.05
C ILE A 111 -10.22 20.73 -16.95
N PRO A 112 -8.98 20.99 -17.42
CA PRO A 112 -7.95 19.99 -17.73
C PRO A 112 -7.45 19.31 -16.47
N GLY A 113 -7.21 18.01 -16.52
CA GLY A 113 -6.85 17.19 -15.38
C GLY A 113 -5.57 16.39 -15.59
N PRO A 114 -5.20 15.59 -14.60
CA PRO A 114 -3.95 14.83 -14.61
C PRO A 114 -3.84 13.85 -15.78
N TYR A 115 -4.97 13.44 -16.34
CA TYR A 115 -5.06 12.47 -17.44
C TYR A 115 -5.17 13.12 -18.83
N ALA A 116 -5.16 14.46 -18.95
CA ALA A 116 -5.41 15.16 -20.22
C ALA A 116 -4.38 14.83 -21.31
N ASP A 117 -3.14 14.57 -20.93
CA ASP A 117 -2.03 14.31 -21.84
C ASP A 117 -1.60 12.85 -21.89
N ILE A 118 -2.36 11.95 -21.30
CA ILE A 118 -2.13 10.49 -21.43
C ILE A 118 -2.31 10.09 -22.90
N PRO A 119 -1.44 9.22 -23.46
CA PRO A 119 -1.57 8.79 -24.85
C PRO A 119 -2.96 8.28 -25.18
N GLU A 120 -3.56 8.75 -26.27
CA GLU A 120 -4.92 8.37 -26.70
C GLU A 120 -5.10 6.85 -26.91
N THR A 121 -4.00 6.13 -27.11
CA THR A 121 -3.98 4.66 -27.22
C THR A 121 -4.10 3.95 -25.87
N ALA A 122 -3.89 4.64 -24.76
CA ALA A 122 -4.28 4.18 -23.43
C ALA A 122 -5.75 4.56 -23.19
N HIS A 123 -6.49 3.68 -22.52
CA HIS A 123 -7.89 3.94 -22.27
C HIS A 123 -8.11 4.48 -20.86
N VAL A 124 -8.45 5.77 -20.75
CA VAL A 124 -8.84 6.40 -19.49
C VAL A 124 -10.36 6.42 -19.41
N PHE A 125 -10.92 5.70 -18.44
CA PHE A 125 -12.37 5.74 -18.21
C PHE A 125 -12.77 7.09 -17.64
N SER A 126 -13.67 7.79 -18.33
CA SER A 126 -14.06 9.17 -18.00
C SER A 126 -15.52 9.32 -17.56
N ALA A 127 -16.33 8.27 -17.67
CA ALA A 127 -17.71 8.31 -17.21
C ALA A 127 -17.79 8.03 -15.70
N PRO A 128 -18.69 8.68 -14.94
CA PRO A 128 -18.83 8.49 -13.50
C PRO A 128 -19.60 7.21 -13.12
N VAL A 129 -20.05 6.46 -14.10
CA VAL A 129 -20.74 5.18 -13.93
C VAL A 129 -20.23 4.18 -14.95
N PRO A 130 -20.28 2.86 -14.66
CA PRO A 130 -19.91 1.84 -15.64
C PRO A 130 -20.72 1.98 -16.93
N GLY A 131 -20.02 2.00 -18.05
CA GLY A 131 -20.59 1.96 -19.38
C GLY A 131 -20.44 0.57 -20.02
N GLU A 132 -20.43 0.56 -21.35
CA GLU A 132 -20.06 -0.64 -22.10
C GLU A 132 -18.57 -0.97 -21.89
N ALA A 133 -18.23 -2.27 -22.02
CA ALA A 133 -16.85 -2.69 -21.93
C ALA A 133 -16.00 -2.07 -23.06
N VAL A 134 -14.79 -1.70 -22.73
CA VAL A 134 -13.75 -1.48 -23.73
C VAL A 134 -13.11 -2.83 -24.04
N SER A 135 -13.20 -3.25 -25.31
CA SER A 135 -12.76 -4.57 -25.75
C SER A 135 -11.49 -4.48 -26.56
N VAL A 136 -10.54 -5.35 -26.28
CA VAL A 136 -9.26 -5.47 -27.00
C VAL A 136 -8.98 -6.93 -27.28
N ASP A 137 -8.57 -7.22 -28.50
CA ASP A 137 -8.06 -8.53 -28.86
C ASP A 137 -6.59 -8.67 -28.44
N THR A 138 -6.29 -9.74 -27.70
CA THR A 138 -4.93 -10.08 -27.28
C THR A 138 -4.54 -11.45 -27.83
N GLU A 139 -3.26 -11.81 -27.73
CA GLU A 139 -2.79 -13.15 -28.12
C GLU A 139 -3.43 -14.27 -27.26
N ALA A 140 -3.85 -13.94 -26.03
CA ALA A 140 -4.55 -14.86 -25.14
C ALA A 140 -6.07 -14.92 -25.38
N GLY A 141 -6.59 -14.08 -26.29
CA GLY A 141 -8.02 -13.96 -26.61
C GLY A 141 -8.59 -12.58 -26.28
N PRO A 142 -9.92 -12.39 -26.44
CA PRO A 142 -10.56 -11.12 -26.17
C PRO A 142 -10.53 -10.76 -24.68
N LEU A 143 -10.27 -9.48 -24.39
CA LEU A 143 -10.33 -8.87 -23.08
C LEU A 143 -11.39 -7.75 -23.08
N HIS A 144 -12.30 -7.79 -22.11
CA HIS A 144 -13.37 -6.81 -21.93
C HIS A 144 -13.19 -6.13 -20.57
N VAL A 145 -12.84 -4.84 -20.57
CA VAL A 145 -12.61 -4.07 -19.34
C VAL A 145 -13.74 -3.07 -19.11
N TYR A 146 -14.29 -3.09 -17.92
CA TYR A 146 -15.31 -2.18 -17.44
C TYR A 146 -14.72 -1.28 -16.36
N GLY A 147 -14.76 0.01 -16.55
CA GLY A 147 -14.27 0.97 -15.57
C GLY A 147 -15.16 2.23 -15.52
N PHE A 148 -14.95 3.04 -14.53
CA PHE A 148 -15.55 4.36 -14.41
C PHE A 148 -14.67 5.29 -13.58
N ALA A 149 -14.78 6.60 -13.82
CA ALA A 149 -14.04 7.60 -13.11
C ALA A 149 -14.64 7.87 -11.74
N TYR A 150 -13.79 8.14 -10.74
CA TYR A 150 -14.25 8.68 -9.48
C TYR A 150 -14.87 10.08 -9.69
N ASP A 151 -16.05 10.30 -9.11
CA ASP A 151 -16.76 11.59 -9.14
C ASP A 151 -17.22 11.98 -7.73
N PHE A 152 -16.76 13.12 -7.24
CA PHE A 152 -17.19 13.70 -5.96
C PHE A 152 -18.69 14.03 -5.90
N ALA A 153 -19.35 14.24 -7.06
CA ALA A 153 -20.77 14.56 -7.13
C ALA A 153 -21.70 13.36 -6.89
N HIS A 154 -21.17 12.15 -6.90
CA HIS A 154 -21.74 10.86 -6.50
C HIS A 154 -23.03 10.40 -7.16
N GLU A 155 -22.93 9.38 -7.99
CA GLU A 155 -23.96 8.34 -8.02
C GLU A 155 -23.85 7.54 -6.70
N PRO A 156 -24.91 7.41 -5.90
CA PRO A 156 -24.87 6.70 -4.63
C PRO A 156 -24.51 5.21 -4.76
N ASP A 157 -24.73 4.62 -5.92
CA ASP A 157 -24.48 3.22 -6.25
C ASP A 157 -24.14 3.10 -7.75
N PRO A 158 -22.89 3.40 -8.16
CA PRO A 158 -22.52 3.32 -9.57
C PRO A 158 -22.57 1.88 -10.10
N LEU A 159 -22.31 0.86 -9.25
CA LEU A 159 -22.31 -0.54 -9.66
C LEU A 159 -23.71 -1.09 -9.94
N ALA A 160 -24.79 -0.45 -9.46
CA ALA A 160 -26.17 -0.84 -9.81
C ALA A 160 -26.43 -0.78 -11.33
N ARG A 161 -25.68 0.03 -12.06
CA ARG A 161 -25.76 0.16 -13.52
C ARG A 161 -24.83 -0.79 -14.27
N PHE A 162 -23.99 -1.51 -13.56
CA PHE A 162 -23.07 -2.46 -14.20
C PHE A 162 -23.83 -3.54 -14.97
N ARG A 163 -23.39 -3.80 -16.19
CA ARG A 163 -23.93 -4.89 -17.04
C ARG A 163 -22.77 -5.55 -17.77
N ARG A 164 -22.53 -6.81 -17.43
CA ARG A 164 -21.58 -7.63 -18.17
C ARG A 164 -22.14 -7.91 -19.56
N ALA A 165 -21.32 -7.72 -20.59
CA ALA A 165 -21.66 -8.08 -21.97
C ALA A 165 -21.74 -9.60 -22.11
N ASP A 166 -22.67 -10.06 -22.97
CA ASP A 166 -22.73 -11.46 -23.40
C ASP A 166 -21.74 -11.66 -24.56
N ALA A 167 -20.46 -11.77 -24.20
CA ALA A 167 -19.36 -11.92 -25.15
C ALA A 167 -18.37 -12.98 -24.63
N GLU A 168 -17.72 -13.69 -25.55
CA GLU A 168 -16.65 -14.61 -25.19
C GLU A 168 -15.36 -13.85 -24.84
N GLY A 169 -14.59 -14.33 -23.92
CA GLY A 169 -13.32 -13.74 -23.50
C GLY A 169 -13.25 -13.51 -22.00
N VAL A 170 -12.19 -12.84 -21.57
CA VAL A 170 -11.97 -12.45 -20.16
C VAL A 170 -12.65 -11.12 -19.88
N HIS A 171 -13.43 -11.05 -18.81
CA HIS A 171 -14.13 -9.87 -18.36
C HIS A 171 -13.52 -9.36 -17.06
N VAL A 172 -13.14 -8.08 -17.01
CA VAL A 172 -12.48 -7.45 -15.88
C VAL A 172 -13.20 -6.17 -15.48
N ALA A 173 -13.55 -6.04 -14.20
CA ALA A 173 -13.96 -4.76 -13.63
C ALA A 173 -12.74 -4.03 -13.05
N LEU A 174 -12.58 -2.75 -13.38
CA LEU A 174 -11.50 -1.87 -12.92
C LEU A 174 -12.12 -0.73 -12.11
N VAL A 175 -11.86 -0.71 -10.80
CA VAL A 175 -12.58 0.15 -9.85
C VAL A 175 -11.64 0.72 -8.80
N HIS A 176 -11.77 2.01 -8.52
CA HIS A 176 -11.14 2.64 -7.36
C HIS A 176 -12.19 2.91 -6.28
N GLY A 177 -12.04 2.25 -5.11
CA GLY A 177 -12.98 2.42 -4.01
C GLY A 177 -12.78 1.44 -2.86
N ALA A 178 -13.32 1.79 -1.69
CA ALA A 178 -13.18 1.06 -0.43
C ALA A 178 -14.33 0.10 -0.18
N VAL A 179 -14.03 -1.17 0.08
CA VAL A 179 -15.02 -2.14 0.56
C VAL A 179 -15.31 -1.88 2.04
N ARG A 180 -16.58 -1.66 2.39
CA ARG A 180 -17.05 -1.17 3.71
C ARG A 180 -16.64 -2.02 4.90
N ASP A 181 -16.43 -3.31 4.68
CA ASP A 181 -16.05 -4.30 5.70
C ASP A 181 -14.52 -4.52 5.78
N ALA A 182 -13.74 -3.71 5.07
CA ALA A 182 -12.28 -3.73 5.23
C ALA A 182 -11.88 -3.32 6.65
N PRO A 183 -10.98 -4.07 7.33
CA PRO A 183 -10.72 -3.93 8.77
C PRO A 183 -10.18 -2.56 9.24
N HIS A 184 -9.81 -1.68 8.34
CA HIS A 184 -9.18 -0.38 8.65
C HIS A 184 -9.77 0.79 7.85
N TRP A 185 -11.00 0.64 7.34
CA TRP A 185 -11.65 1.74 6.65
C TRP A 185 -11.98 2.87 7.64
N SER A 186 -11.33 4.02 7.50
CA SER A 186 -11.46 5.16 8.41
C SER A 186 -12.55 6.17 8.01
N GLY A 187 -13.27 5.92 6.90
CA GLY A 187 -14.16 6.91 6.31
C GLY A 187 -13.36 8.01 5.59
N GLY A 188 -13.74 8.34 4.38
CA GLY A 188 -13.09 9.36 3.56
C GLY A 188 -13.94 9.65 2.33
N ASP A 189 -13.38 10.37 1.38
CA ASP A 189 -14.01 10.69 0.12
C ASP A 189 -13.97 9.54 -0.90
N SER A 190 -13.74 8.29 -0.43
CA SER A 190 -13.66 7.10 -1.27
C SER A 190 -15.04 6.61 -1.69
N LEU A 191 -15.12 6.04 -2.90
CA LEU A 191 -16.29 5.30 -3.33
C LEU A 191 -16.51 4.09 -2.41
N ARG A 192 -17.72 3.93 -1.92
CA ARG A 192 -18.08 2.84 -1.00
C ARG A 192 -18.59 1.64 -1.77
N LEU A 193 -17.89 0.54 -1.67
CA LEU A 193 -18.26 -0.75 -2.25
C LEU A 193 -18.76 -1.70 -1.16
N SER A 194 -19.61 -2.64 -1.52
CA SER A 194 -19.99 -3.76 -0.66
C SER A 194 -19.55 -5.09 -1.25
N HIS A 195 -19.38 -6.07 -0.40
CA HIS A 195 -19.05 -7.43 -0.80
C HIS A 195 -20.10 -8.04 -1.73
N ASP A 196 -21.39 -7.78 -1.43
CA ASP A 196 -22.52 -8.27 -2.22
C ASP A 196 -22.52 -7.68 -3.64
N GLU A 197 -22.23 -6.38 -3.78
CA GLU A 197 -22.11 -5.75 -5.10
C GLU A 197 -21.00 -6.40 -5.92
N LEU A 198 -19.80 -6.59 -5.35
CA LEU A 198 -18.68 -7.22 -6.05
C LEU A 198 -19.01 -8.67 -6.46
N SER A 199 -19.68 -9.43 -5.61
CA SER A 199 -20.04 -10.83 -5.89
C SER A 199 -21.02 -11.00 -7.05
N THR A 200 -21.81 -9.95 -7.36
CA THR A 200 -22.86 -9.99 -8.40
C THR A 200 -22.40 -9.49 -9.76
N LEU A 201 -21.17 -8.96 -9.90
CA LEU A 201 -20.69 -8.41 -11.18
C LEU A 201 -20.54 -9.49 -12.28
N GLY A 202 -20.31 -10.76 -11.89
CA GLY A 202 -20.19 -11.86 -12.83
C GLY A 202 -18.99 -11.77 -13.79
N VAL A 203 -17.92 -11.07 -13.37
CA VAL A 203 -16.67 -10.93 -14.11
C VAL A 203 -15.61 -11.91 -13.63
N ASP A 204 -14.57 -12.12 -14.44
CA ASP A 204 -13.51 -13.08 -14.14
C ASP A 204 -12.44 -12.50 -13.20
N TYR A 205 -12.34 -11.16 -13.13
CA TYR A 205 -11.44 -10.46 -12.21
C TYR A 205 -11.95 -9.06 -11.88
N ILE A 206 -11.75 -8.63 -10.63
CA ILE A 206 -12.06 -7.28 -10.17
C ILE A 206 -10.78 -6.65 -9.64
N ALA A 207 -10.24 -5.71 -10.42
CA ALA A 207 -9.05 -4.94 -10.05
C ALA A 207 -9.46 -3.72 -9.19
N LEU A 208 -9.03 -3.70 -7.92
CA LEU A 208 -9.38 -2.68 -6.95
C LEU A 208 -8.17 -1.84 -6.54
N GLY A 209 -8.35 -0.52 -6.42
CA GLY A 209 -7.47 0.44 -5.74
C GLY A 209 -8.18 1.13 -4.57
N ASP A 210 -7.49 2.04 -3.86
CA ASP A 210 -7.89 2.79 -2.67
C ASP A 210 -7.47 2.15 -1.32
N TYR A 211 -7.38 0.85 -1.24
CA TYR A 211 -6.90 0.18 -0.04
C TYR A 211 -5.42 -0.17 -0.20
N HIS A 212 -4.56 0.51 0.54
CA HIS A 212 -3.10 0.46 0.35
C HIS A 212 -2.43 -0.87 0.74
N ARG A 213 -3.16 -1.84 1.29
CA ARG A 213 -2.62 -3.16 1.59
C ARG A 213 -3.04 -4.16 0.51
N PHE A 214 -2.09 -5.00 0.05
CA PHE A 214 -2.40 -6.14 -0.81
C PHE A 214 -3.41 -7.07 -0.15
N ARG A 215 -4.53 -7.34 -0.84
CA ARG A 215 -5.60 -8.22 -0.39
C ARG A 215 -6.03 -9.12 -1.56
N PRO A 216 -5.59 -10.39 -1.57
CA PRO A 216 -5.90 -11.34 -2.64
C PRO A 216 -7.37 -11.80 -2.59
N PRO A 217 -7.89 -12.47 -3.65
CA PRO A 217 -9.26 -12.97 -3.70
C PRO A 217 -9.65 -13.87 -2.52
N SER A 218 -8.73 -14.66 -1.99
CA SER A 218 -8.96 -15.52 -0.82
C SER A 218 -9.29 -14.76 0.48
N GLU A 219 -8.96 -13.47 0.56
CA GLU A 219 -9.37 -12.60 1.68
C GLU A 219 -10.75 -11.95 1.46
N PHE A 220 -11.32 -12.02 0.26
CA PHE A 220 -12.71 -11.62 -0.01
C PHE A 220 -13.67 -12.78 0.22
N ALA A 221 -13.33 -13.95 -0.33
CA ALA A 221 -14.07 -15.20 -0.11
C ALA A 221 -13.09 -16.36 -0.08
N ALA A 222 -13.13 -17.18 0.96
CA ALA A 222 -12.19 -18.29 1.16
C ALA A 222 -12.20 -19.32 0.02
N ASP A 223 -13.33 -19.45 -0.68
CA ASP A 223 -13.52 -20.32 -1.85
C ASP A 223 -13.13 -19.63 -3.17
N GLY A 224 -12.70 -18.37 -3.14
CA GLY A 224 -12.36 -17.57 -4.32
C GLY A 224 -13.57 -17.16 -5.17
N SER A 225 -14.81 -17.30 -4.65
CA SER A 225 -16.04 -16.96 -5.39
C SER A 225 -16.17 -15.46 -5.71
N VAL A 226 -15.45 -14.60 -5.00
CA VAL A 226 -15.33 -13.18 -5.30
C VAL A 226 -13.93 -12.92 -5.88
N PRO A 227 -13.80 -12.76 -7.20
CA PRO A 227 -12.49 -12.65 -7.87
C PRO A 227 -11.89 -11.23 -7.73
N ALA A 228 -12.04 -10.58 -6.56
CA ALA A 228 -11.57 -9.25 -6.30
C ALA A 228 -10.17 -9.25 -5.66
N CYS A 229 -9.36 -8.26 -6.03
CA CYS A 229 -8.03 -8.07 -5.47
C CYS A 229 -7.72 -6.58 -5.32
N TYR A 230 -7.31 -6.16 -4.11
CA TYR A 230 -6.56 -4.93 -3.95
C TYR A 230 -5.10 -5.19 -4.20
N CYS A 231 -4.48 -4.46 -5.14
CA CYS A 231 -3.03 -4.57 -5.34
C CYS A 231 -2.25 -3.94 -4.17
N GLY A 232 -2.86 -3.05 -3.41
CA GLY A 232 -2.21 -2.20 -2.42
C GLY A 232 -1.45 -1.04 -3.07
N SER A 233 -0.90 -0.15 -2.26
CA SER A 233 -0.08 0.95 -2.77
C SER A 233 1.21 0.43 -3.41
N PHE A 234 1.68 1.14 -4.44
CA PHE A 234 2.91 0.82 -5.15
C PHE A 234 4.14 0.85 -4.25
N ALA A 235 4.16 1.77 -3.30
CA ALA A 235 5.15 1.88 -2.23
C ALA A 235 4.48 2.46 -0.97
N ALA A 236 5.07 2.25 0.21
CA ALA A 236 4.55 2.86 1.42
C ALA A 236 4.62 4.39 1.34
N LEU A 237 3.51 5.06 1.50
CA LEU A 237 3.35 6.52 1.49
C LEU A 237 3.62 7.11 2.87
N ASP A 238 3.35 6.33 3.90
CA ASP A 238 3.57 6.68 5.30
C ASP A 238 4.37 5.60 6.03
N HIS A 239 5.10 5.99 7.08
CA HIS A 239 5.91 5.04 7.87
C HIS A 239 5.07 3.99 8.61
N THR A 240 3.76 4.15 8.71
CA THR A 240 2.84 3.15 9.29
C THR A 240 2.41 2.07 8.30
N GLU A 241 2.63 2.29 7.02
CA GLU A 241 2.29 1.35 5.95
C GLU A 241 3.35 0.25 5.79
N THR A 242 3.45 -0.63 6.75
CA THR A 242 4.41 -1.72 6.76
C THR A 242 3.99 -2.90 5.89
N GLY A 243 4.95 -3.76 5.54
CA GLY A 243 4.74 -4.95 4.74
C GLY A 243 5.06 -4.78 3.25
N PRO A 244 4.89 -5.83 2.46
CA PRO A 244 5.24 -5.84 1.04
C PRO A 244 4.34 -4.92 0.23
N ARG A 245 4.95 -4.23 -0.76
CA ARG A 245 4.30 -3.29 -1.68
C ARG A 245 4.76 -3.56 -3.10
N GLY A 246 3.91 -3.24 -4.07
CA GLY A 246 4.29 -3.45 -5.46
C GLY A 246 3.12 -3.43 -6.43
N VAL A 247 3.17 -4.34 -7.39
CA VAL A 247 2.15 -4.55 -8.42
C VAL A 247 1.69 -6.01 -8.40
N VAL A 248 0.51 -6.30 -8.89
CA VAL A 248 0.00 -7.67 -8.92
C VAL A 248 0.06 -8.21 -10.35
N LEU A 249 0.74 -9.33 -10.53
CA LEU A 249 0.59 -10.16 -11.71
C LEU A 249 -0.63 -11.04 -11.54
N VAL A 250 -1.56 -10.94 -12.48
CA VAL A 250 -2.81 -11.70 -12.52
C VAL A 250 -2.77 -12.66 -13.69
N GLU A 251 -3.02 -13.93 -13.43
CA GLU A 251 -3.29 -14.94 -14.45
C GLU A 251 -4.78 -15.31 -14.37
N VAL A 252 -5.53 -15.01 -15.42
CA VAL A 252 -6.98 -15.14 -15.45
C VAL A 252 -7.49 -15.82 -16.71
N SER A 253 -8.54 -16.61 -16.56
CA SER A 253 -9.33 -17.20 -17.65
C SER A 253 -10.80 -17.28 -17.24
N PRO A 254 -11.74 -17.37 -18.20
CA PRO A 254 -13.16 -17.50 -17.89
C PRO A 254 -13.54 -18.78 -17.12
N ASP A 255 -12.68 -19.78 -17.13
CA ASP A 255 -12.99 -21.13 -16.67
C ASP A 255 -12.42 -21.46 -15.28
N SER A 256 -11.70 -20.51 -14.65
CA SER A 256 -11.06 -20.73 -13.34
C SER A 256 -10.90 -19.46 -12.53
N PRO A 257 -10.87 -19.55 -11.19
CA PRO A 257 -10.55 -18.41 -10.35
C PRO A 257 -9.19 -17.79 -10.73
N PRO A 258 -9.04 -16.46 -10.64
CA PRO A 258 -7.79 -15.79 -10.95
C PRO A 258 -6.69 -16.18 -9.98
N VAL A 259 -5.48 -16.37 -10.53
CA VAL A 259 -4.26 -16.53 -9.71
C VAL A 259 -3.55 -15.19 -9.65
N VAL A 260 -3.28 -14.73 -8.45
CA VAL A 260 -2.64 -13.42 -8.22
C VAL A 260 -1.32 -13.59 -7.49
N ARG A 261 -0.32 -12.82 -7.90
CA ARG A 261 1.00 -12.79 -7.28
C ARG A 261 1.48 -11.34 -7.14
N LEU A 262 1.76 -10.92 -5.91
CA LEU A 262 2.39 -9.63 -5.65
C LEU A 262 3.85 -9.67 -6.11
N LEU A 263 4.21 -8.75 -7.00
CA LEU A 263 5.57 -8.48 -7.44
C LEU A 263 6.07 -7.23 -6.71
N PRO A 264 7.20 -7.29 -6.00
CA PRO A 264 7.75 -6.13 -5.33
C PRO A 264 8.03 -4.97 -6.30
N SER A 265 7.69 -3.75 -5.93
CA SER A 265 7.98 -2.56 -6.75
C SER A 265 9.48 -2.27 -6.92
N GLY A 266 10.32 -2.83 -6.04
CA GLY A 266 11.73 -2.49 -5.94
C GLY A 266 12.02 -1.30 -5.02
N VAL A 267 10.99 -0.63 -4.51
CA VAL A 267 11.13 0.34 -3.41
C VAL A 267 11.27 -0.43 -2.09
N PRO A 268 12.29 -0.16 -1.25
CA PRO A 268 12.46 -0.86 0.00
C PRO A 268 11.18 -0.86 0.86
N PRO A 269 10.64 -2.04 1.22
CA PRO A 269 9.45 -2.13 2.06
C PRO A 269 9.77 -1.76 3.50
N LEU A 270 8.75 -1.34 4.24
CA LEU A 270 8.85 -1.11 5.67
C LEU A 270 8.55 -2.40 6.43
N GLN A 271 9.48 -2.84 7.27
CA GLN A 271 9.30 -4.02 8.13
C GLN A 271 8.93 -3.58 9.54
N ALA A 272 7.74 -4.00 10.00
CA ALA A 272 7.32 -3.79 11.37
C ALA A 272 8.00 -4.78 12.31
N LEU A 273 8.66 -4.26 13.36
CA LEU A 273 9.08 -5.01 14.53
C LEU A 273 8.23 -4.51 15.70
N ALA A 274 7.02 -5.08 15.80
CA ALA A 274 6.06 -4.70 16.83
C ALA A 274 6.44 -5.33 18.18
N ASP A 275 6.35 -4.53 19.25
CA ASP A 275 6.55 -4.98 20.63
C ASP A 275 7.87 -5.74 20.86
N LEU A 276 8.98 -5.23 20.27
CA LEU A 276 10.30 -5.80 20.44
C LEU A 276 10.77 -5.62 21.88
N ASP A 277 10.80 -6.71 22.63
CA ASP A 277 11.30 -6.71 24.02
C ASP A 277 12.81 -6.48 24.06
N VAL A 278 13.23 -5.39 24.70
CA VAL A 278 14.63 -5.00 24.88
C VAL A 278 15.08 -5.06 26.34
N SER A 279 14.36 -5.77 27.21
CA SER A 279 14.71 -5.92 28.64
C SER A 279 16.09 -6.51 28.90
N THR A 280 16.64 -7.25 27.93
CA THR A 280 17.97 -7.84 28.01
C THR A 280 19.11 -6.94 27.52
N CYS A 281 18.78 -5.78 26.94
CA CYS A 281 19.78 -4.84 26.45
C CYS A 281 20.28 -3.95 27.61
N SER A 282 21.57 -3.64 27.58
CA SER A 282 22.26 -2.84 28.61
C SER A 282 22.40 -1.37 28.21
N ASP A 283 22.27 -1.08 26.91
CA ASP A 283 22.37 0.28 26.34
C ASP A 283 21.72 0.39 24.96
N ASP A 284 21.70 1.63 24.41
CA ASP A 284 21.12 1.91 23.09
C ASP A 284 21.85 1.16 21.94
N LEU A 285 23.15 0.86 22.12
CA LEU A 285 23.94 0.16 21.09
C LEU A 285 23.49 -1.30 20.97
N GLU A 286 23.24 -1.98 22.09
CA GLU A 286 22.70 -3.34 22.09
C GLU A 286 21.28 -3.37 21.51
N VAL A 287 20.47 -2.32 21.72
CA VAL A 287 19.17 -2.19 21.05
C VAL A 287 19.36 -2.08 19.53
N VAL A 288 20.31 -1.25 19.06
CA VAL A 288 20.63 -1.13 17.62
C VAL A 288 21.02 -2.48 17.02
N GLU A 289 21.91 -3.23 17.67
CA GLU A 289 22.36 -4.55 17.20
C GLU A 289 21.20 -5.55 17.17
N LYS A 290 20.36 -5.54 18.18
CA LYS A 290 19.17 -6.41 18.24
C LYS A 290 18.18 -6.11 17.11
N VAL A 291 17.85 -4.84 16.89
CA VAL A 291 17.00 -4.42 15.77
C VAL A 291 17.61 -4.84 14.43
N ALA A 292 18.88 -4.49 14.21
CA ALA A 292 19.56 -4.76 12.95
C ALA A 292 19.65 -6.26 12.62
N GLY A 293 19.74 -7.12 13.65
CA GLY A 293 19.75 -8.57 13.48
C GLY A 293 18.40 -9.19 13.09
N LEU A 294 17.30 -8.44 13.21
CA LEU A 294 15.95 -8.92 12.93
C LEU A 294 15.36 -8.36 11.62
N VAL A 295 16.00 -7.32 11.06
CA VAL A 295 15.51 -6.69 9.82
C VAL A 295 15.95 -7.53 8.63
N GLU A 296 14.97 -7.86 7.77
CA GLU A 296 15.21 -8.57 6.52
C GLU A 296 16.05 -7.73 5.55
N VAL A 297 16.89 -8.38 4.77
CA VAL A 297 17.73 -7.72 3.78
C VAL A 297 16.88 -6.94 2.78
N GLY A 298 17.19 -5.67 2.61
CA GLY A 298 16.45 -4.78 1.69
C GLY A 298 15.20 -4.12 2.29
N SER A 299 14.86 -4.42 3.56
CA SER A 299 13.76 -3.77 4.28
C SER A 299 14.24 -2.60 5.15
N LEU A 300 13.32 -1.72 5.54
CA LEU A 300 13.55 -0.58 6.42
C LEU A 300 12.78 -0.77 7.74
N PRO A 301 13.44 -0.66 8.91
CA PRO A 301 12.80 -0.97 10.17
C PRO A 301 11.82 0.11 10.65
N VAL A 302 10.64 -0.33 11.08
CA VAL A 302 9.69 0.44 11.89
C VAL A 302 9.48 -0.32 13.19
N VAL A 303 10.06 0.17 14.26
CA VAL A 303 10.21 -0.58 15.51
C VAL A 303 9.38 0.04 16.62
N THR A 304 8.67 -0.80 17.36
CA THR A 304 8.11 -0.45 18.67
C THR A 304 8.83 -1.24 19.73
N LEU A 305 9.63 -0.55 20.55
CA LEU A 305 10.37 -1.16 21.64
C LEU A 305 9.44 -1.36 22.84
N SER A 306 9.61 -2.46 23.55
CA SER A 306 8.86 -2.83 24.75
C SER A 306 9.77 -3.46 25.80
N GLY A 307 9.21 -3.78 26.96
CA GLY A 307 9.93 -4.40 28.06
C GLY A 307 10.38 -3.41 29.14
N GLN A 308 11.07 -3.95 30.15
CA GLN A 308 11.61 -3.18 31.26
C GLN A 308 13.12 -3.13 31.17
N THR A 309 13.70 -1.94 31.09
CA THR A 309 15.14 -1.73 30.92
C THR A 309 15.75 -1.06 32.16
N GLU A 310 17.02 -1.35 32.46
CA GLU A 310 17.78 -0.68 33.53
C GLU A 310 18.26 0.71 33.12
N PHE A 311 18.16 1.07 31.84
CA PHE A 311 18.55 2.36 31.29
C PHE A 311 17.39 3.00 30.53
N ALA A 312 17.41 4.32 30.38
CA ALA A 312 16.44 5.05 29.56
C ALA A 312 16.82 4.93 28.08
N VAL A 313 16.03 4.20 27.31
CA VAL A 313 16.23 4.09 25.85
C VAL A 313 16.06 5.46 25.21
N ASP A 314 16.99 5.83 24.32
CA ASP A 314 16.91 7.04 23.49
C ASP A 314 16.55 6.68 22.05
N PRO A 315 15.28 6.86 21.63
CA PRO A 315 14.85 6.50 20.28
C PRO A 315 15.66 7.20 19.18
N GLU A 316 16.04 8.48 19.40
CA GLU A 316 16.80 9.24 18.41
C GLU A 316 18.24 8.70 18.26
N ARG A 317 18.86 8.26 19.36
CA ARG A 317 20.17 7.59 19.31
C ARG A 317 20.09 6.23 18.66
N VAL A 318 19.04 5.46 18.92
CA VAL A 318 18.81 4.17 18.26
C VAL A 318 18.58 4.38 16.76
N GLU A 319 17.74 5.34 16.35
CA GLU A 319 17.55 5.70 14.93
C GLU A 319 18.88 6.11 14.27
N ALA A 320 19.66 6.97 14.94
CA ALA A 320 20.98 7.39 14.45
C ALA A 320 21.98 6.22 14.33
N GLY A 321 21.94 5.27 15.28
CA GLY A 321 22.76 4.05 15.21
C GLY A 321 22.36 3.13 14.06
N LEU A 322 21.07 3.05 13.76
CA LEU A 322 20.54 2.28 12.64
C LEU A 322 20.85 2.92 11.28
N ALA A 323 21.04 4.24 11.22
CA ALA A 323 21.30 4.98 9.98
C ALA A 323 22.57 4.53 9.23
N ALA A 324 23.53 3.90 9.93
CA ALA A 324 24.70 3.31 9.29
C ALA A 324 24.38 2.06 8.42
N ARG A 325 23.24 1.42 8.65
CA ARG A 325 22.84 0.17 8.00
C ARG A 325 21.56 0.30 7.16
N PHE A 326 20.68 1.23 7.54
CA PHE A 326 19.38 1.44 6.90
C PHE A 326 19.22 2.92 6.54
N PRO A 327 18.89 3.26 5.30
CA PRO A 327 18.66 4.65 4.88
C PRO A 327 17.48 5.32 5.61
N PHE A 328 16.62 4.55 6.25
CA PHE A 328 15.53 5.02 7.09
C PHE A 328 15.28 4.02 8.20
N ALA A 329 15.00 4.51 9.40
CA ALA A 329 14.49 3.75 10.53
C ALA A 329 13.51 4.61 11.32
N ARG A 330 12.50 4.00 11.90
CA ARG A 330 11.59 4.65 12.83
C ARG A 330 11.52 3.84 14.10
N VAL A 331 11.78 4.48 15.24
CA VAL A 331 11.76 3.84 16.55
C VAL A 331 10.75 4.52 17.46
N ARG A 332 9.82 3.74 17.98
CA ARG A 332 8.87 4.15 19.01
C ARG A 332 9.23 3.45 20.30
N ASP A 333 9.57 4.22 21.33
CA ASP A 333 9.82 3.70 22.66
C ASP A 333 8.51 3.53 23.45
N ARG A 334 8.25 2.29 23.89
CA ARG A 334 7.23 1.93 24.88
C ARG A 334 7.85 1.19 26.07
N THR A 335 9.18 1.18 26.18
CA THR A 335 9.86 0.55 27.32
C THR A 335 9.50 1.26 28.61
N ARG A 336 9.55 0.52 29.69
CA ARG A 336 9.47 1.05 31.05
C ARG A 336 10.89 1.07 31.61
N HIS A 337 11.33 2.26 31.99
CA HIS A 337 12.56 2.41 32.75
C HIS A 337 12.19 3.02 34.09
N TYR A 338 12.44 2.25 35.11
CA TYR A 338 12.16 2.67 36.49
C TYR A 338 13.36 2.27 37.34
N ASP A 339 14.35 3.15 37.44
CA ASP A 339 15.31 3.10 38.51
C ASP A 339 14.64 3.75 39.76
N SER A 340 13.99 2.89 40.55
CA SER A 340 13.30 3.34 41.79
C SER A 340 14.25 4.01 42.76
N ASP A 341 15.52 3.57 42.80
CA ASP A 341 16.51 4.10 43.73
C ASP A 341 16.97 5.48 43.27
N ARG A 342 17.20 5.67 41.97
CA ARG A 342 17.55 6.99 41.40
C ARG A 342 16.42 7.99 41.50
N LEU A 343 15.18 7.62 41.27
CA LEU A 343 14.03 8.49 41.43
C LEU A 343 13.76 8.83 42.90
N ALA A 344 14.00 7.87 43.81
CA ALA A 344 13.93 8.15 45.27
C ALA A 344 15.03 9.13 45.66
N GLU A 345 16.27 8.96 45.20
CA GLU A 345 17.36 9.90 45.42
C GLU A 345 17.01 11.31 44.87
N LEU A 346 16.58 11.38 43.62
CA LEU A 346 16.17 12.64 42.98
C LEU A 346 15.02 13.32 43.76
N SER A 347 14.04 12.55 44.19
CA SER A 347 12.89 13.08 44.94
C SER A 347 13.27 13.64 46.30
N SER A 348 14.40 13.22 46.86
CA SER A 348 14.92 13.72 48.14
C SER A 348 15.60 15.10 48.03
N ARG A 349 15.92 15.56 46.81
CA ARG A 349 16.60 16.84 46.57
C ARG A 349 15.66 18.02 46.90
N ASP A 350 16.25 19.09 47.47
CA ASP A 350 15.55 20.33 47.76
C ASP A 350 15.79 21.41 46.69
N ASP A 351 15.56 21.00 45.43
CA ASP A 351 15.68 21.84 44.23
C ASP A 351 14.56 21.56 43.21
N VAL A 352 14.61 22.23 42.06
CA VAL A 352 13.62 22.11 41.01
C VAL A 352 13.56 20.67 40.49
N VAL A 353 14.69 19.95 40.42
CA VAL A 353 14.75 18.54 39.99
C VAL A 353 14.00 17.66 41.00
N GLY A 354 14.24 17.85 42.30
CA GLY A 354 13.54 17.08 43.33
C GLY A 354 12.04 17.36 43.35
N HIS A 355 11.65 18.60 43.14
CA HIS A 355 10.21 18.96 43.03
C HIS A 355 9.56 18.29 41.82
N LEU A 356 10.23 18.32 40.66
CA LEU A 356 9.76 17.66 39.42
C LEU A 356 9.64 16.15 39.63
N ALA A 357 10.65 15.51 40.25
CA ALA A 357 10.63 14.07 40.52
C ALA A 357 9.44 13.70 41.43
N ARG A 358 9.24 14.39 42.52
CA ARG A 358 8.07 14.17 43.42
C ARG A 358 6.75 14.33 42.68
N LEU A 359 6.56 15.44 41.97
CA LEU A 359 5.34 15.70 41.18
C LEU A 359 5.07 14.63 40.13
N GLY A 360 6.13 14.20 39.44
CA GLY A 360 6.04 13.13 38.43
C GLY A 360 5.65 11.79 39.04
N LEU A 361 6.30 11.39 40.13
CA LEU A 361 5.97 10.16 40.87
C LEU A 361 4.53 10.14 41.36
N ASP A 362 4.04 11.28 41.92
CA ASP A 362 2.66 11.38 42.38
C ASP A 362 1.66 11.23 41.20
N ARG A 363 1.98 11.81 40.06
CA ARG A 363 1.16 11.64 38.85
C ARG A 363 1.19 10.21 38.29
N ILE A 364 2.33 9.54 38.31
CA ILE A 364 2.46 8.13 37.91
C ILE A 364 1.58 7.26 38.81
N ARG A 365 1.68 7.42 40.13
CA ARG A 365 0.84 6.68 41.10
C ARG A 365 -0.66 6.93 40.94
N ALA A 366 -1.04 8.11 40.44
CA ALA A 366 -2.44 8.48 40.18
C ALA A 366 -2.94 8.09 38.77
N ALA A 367 -2.21 7.26 38.03
CA ALA A 367 -2.64 6.77 36.73
C ALA A 367 -3.84 5.83 36.87
N SER A 368 -4.79 5.92 35.96
CA SER A 368 -6.02 5.11 35.96
C SER A 368 -5.83 3.72 35.31
N ASP A 369 -4.81 3.59 34.46
CA ASP A 369 -4.46 2.36 33.75
C ASP A 369 -2.97 2.33 33.35
N GLU A 370 -2.51 1.18 32.85
CA GLU A 370 -1.11 0.97 32.44
C GLU A 370 -0.66 1.88 31.28
N VAL A 371 -1.58 2.27 30.39
CA VAL A 371 -1.27 3.14 29.25
C VAL A 371 -0.98 4.56 29.75
N GLU A 372 -1.82 5.05 30.63
CA GLU A 372 -1.65 6.36 31.26
C GLU A 372 -0.41 6.39 32.17
N GLU A 373 -0.15 5.32 32.94
CA GLU A 373 1.05 5.16 33.75
C GLU A 373 2.31 5.30 32.89
N GLY A 374 2.42 4.51 31.80
CA GLY A 374 3.55 4.57 30.88
C GLY A 374 3.71 5.93 30.18
N LEU A 375 2.60 6.65 29.88
CA LEU A 375 2.66 8.00 29.34
C LEU A 375 3.26 8.99 30.34
N ARG A 376 2.84 8.93 31.60
CA ARG A 376 3.31 9.80 32.67
C ARG A 376 4.77 9.54 33.05
N GLU A 377 5.20 8.27 33.04
CA GLU A 377 6.61 7.89 33.18
C GLU A 377 7.50 8.49 32.09
N ARG A 378 7.08 8.36 30.82
CA ARG A 378 7.82 8.95 29.68
C ARG A 378 7.89 10.49 29.80
N ALA A 379 6.80 11.12 30.21
CA ALA A 379 6.77 12.58 30.42
C ALA A 379 7.76 13.02 31.48
N LEU A 380 7.81 12.31 32.63
CA LEU A 380 8.76 12.59 33.70
C LEU A 380 10.21 12.42 33.23
N ARG A 381 10.52 11.31 32.56
CA ARG A 381 11.85 11.05 32.00
C ARG A 381 12.31 12.14 31.03
N LYS A 382 11.43 12.52 30.10
CA LYS A 382 11.71 13.59 29.13
C LYS A 382 12.00 14.92 29.82
N ALA A 383 11.25 15.23 30.86
CA ALA A 383 11.46 16.47 31.65
C ALA A 383 12.78 16.44 32.42
N LEU A 384 13.14 15.31 33.08
CA LEU A 384 14.40 15.16 33.81
C LEU A 384 15.60 15.22 32.85
N ARG A 385 15.52 14.57 31.67
CA ARG A 385 16.56 14.65 30.64
C ARG A 385 16.76 16.07 30.12
N ALA A 386 15.68 16.82 29.86
CA ALA A 386 15.77 18.23 29.46
C ALA A 386 16.46 19.12 30.49
N MET A 387 16.48 18.71 31.77
CA MET A 387 17.21 19.37 32.84
C MET A 387 18.64 18.86 33.03
N GLY A 388 19.14 18.00 32.15
CA GLY A 388 20.48 17.42 32.23
C GLY A 388 20.65 16.39 33.35
N VAL A 389 19.56 15.78 33.81
CA VAL A 389 19.56 14.72 34.81
C VAL A 389 19.49 13.39 34.07
N THR A 390 20.57 12.63 34.09
CA THR A 390 20.68 11.28 33.52
C THR A 390 20.72 10.25 34.64
#